data_d01f98a754145ccd649cc38d159352f0
#
_entry.id   d01f98a754145ccd649cc38d159352f0
#
_cell.length_a   1.000
_cell.length_b   1.000
_cell.length_c   1.000
_cell.angle_alpha   90.00
_cell.angle_beta   90.00
_cell.angle_gamma   90.00
#
_symmetry.space_group_name_H-M   'P 1'
#
loop_
_entity.id
_entity.type
_entity.pdbx_description
1 polymer ?
#
loop_
_entity_poly.entity_id
_entity_poly.type
_entity_poly.pdbx_seq_one_letter_code
_entity_poly.pdbx_strand_id
1 'polypeptide(L)'
;MRIAIAGTVIGTTVGITVGRTVRWWRTWGYDPGEAAKALPGDDLVPTPKGIITRGITIDAPPEAVWPWLVQMGYGRAGWYSYDRMDMQGGSAKTIVPGWQTLAIGDVMPVSPDGGFVVKVVEPGRALVLFTDTEVVESQAARAFEPSSDIPAGLAASGTILRQIPEDFAASWAFALEPLDGGRTRLIERFRIRVGSAGATFRVVGPFIGFGVFVMMQRQMVGLRARAVLTAVAPPVPAPIVTESHRPKSNGRAIEPAAQTVVVAG
;
A
#
# COMPACT_ATOMS: atom_id res chain seq x y z
N MET A 1 13.57 46.63 -27.33
CA MET A 1 14.40 45.44 -27.53
C MET A 1 14.69 44.62 -26.26
N ARG A 2 14.71 45.19 -25.06
CA ARG A 2 14.98 44.45 -23.79
C ARG A 2 13.79 43.59 -23.28
N ILE A 3 12.54 43.91 -23.61
CA ILE A 3 11.36 43.18 -23.16
C ILE A 3 11.18 41.84 -23.91
N ALA A 4 11.53 41.77 -25.20
CA ALA A 4 11.42 40.58 -26.01
C ALA A 4 12.40 39.45 -25.58
N ILE A 5 13.62 39.85 -25.13
CA ILE A 5 14.64 38.87 -24.65
C ILE A 5 14.23 38.25 -23.31
N ALA A 6 13.64 39.03 -22.40
CA ALA A 6 13.18 38.51 -21.12
C ALA A 6 12.03 37.49 -21.28
N GLY A 7 11.08 37.77 -22.18
CA GLY A 7 9.97 36.83 -22.47
C GLY A 7 10.44 35.50 -23.07
N THR A 8 11.43 35.55 -23.98
CA THR A 8 12.01 34.36 -24.59
C THR A 8 12.76 33.49 -23.58
N VAL A 9 13.55 34.07 -22.71
CA VAL A 9 14.30 33.34 -21.68
C VAL A 9 13.36 32.69 -20.67
N ILE A 10 12.33 33.39 -20.22
CA ILE A 10 11.35 32.83 -19.28
C ILE A 10 10.56 31.69 -19.94
N GLY A 11 10.10 31.87 -21.17
CA GLY A 11 9.38 30.84 -21.91
C GLY A 11 10.22 29.57 -22.15
N THR A 12 11.50 29.73 -22.49
CA THR A 12 12.44 28.61 -22.70
C THR A 12 12.72 27.88 -21.38
N THR A 13 12.95 28.61 -20.29
CA THR A 13 13.22 28.02 -18.97
C THR A 13 12.01 27.24 -18.45
N VAL A 14 10.81 27.79 -18.56
CA VAL A 14 9.56 27.11 -18.19
C VAL A 14 9.34 25.87 -19.05
N GLY A 15 9.51 25.96 -20.37
CA GLY A 15 9.38 24.83 -21.29
C GLY A 15 10.36 23.70 -21.00
N ILE A 16 11.62 24.02 -20.71
CA ILE A 16 12.65 23.02 -20.34
C ILE A 16 12.29 22.38 -18.99
N THR A 17 11.85 23.14 -18.00
CA THR A 17 11.48 22.61 -16.69
C THR A 17 10.27 21.69 -16.78
N VAL A 18 9.22 22.08 -17.49
CA VAL A 18 8.03 21.24 -17.72
C VAL A 18 8.42 19.96 -18.47
N GLY A 19 9.21 20.08 -19.55
CA GLY A 19 9.67 18.93 -20.32
C GLY A 19 10.51 17.94 -19.48
N ARG A 20 11.40 18.44 -18.61
CA ARG A 20 12.18 17.59 -17.70
C ARG A 20 11.29 16.90 -16.64
N THR A 21 10.33 17.59 -16.08
CA THR A 21 9.37 17.04 -15.11
C THR A 21 8.51 15.96 -15.74
N VAL A 22 7.98 16.19 -16.94
CA VAL A 22 7.19 15.20 -17.69
C VAL A 22 8.04 13.99 -18.05
N ARG A 23 9.29 14.19 -18.47
CA ARG A 23 10.21 13.10 -18.77
C ARG A 23 10.52 12.29 -17.51
N TRP A 24 10.86 12.93 -16.38
CA TRP A 24 11.14 12.28 -15.11
C TRP A 24 9.96 11.42 -14.64
N TRP A 25 8.74 11.95 -14.63
CA TRP A 25 7.56 11.19 -14.27
C TRP A 25 7.38 9.93 -15.13
N ARG A 26 7.61 10.05 -16.45
CA ARG A 26 7.43 8.91 -17.37
C ARG A 26 8.52 7.86 -17.27
N THR A 27 9.73 8.25 -16.92
CA THR A 27 10.90 7.37 -17.00
C THR A 27 11.44 6.89 -15.66
N TRP A 28 11.07 7.56 -14.55
CA TRP A 28 11.56 7.14 -13.23
C TRP A 28 11.08 5.73 -12.88
N GLY A 29 12.03 4.83 -12.56
CA GLY A 29 11.74 3.45 -12.20
C GLY A 29 11.01 2.64 -13.26
N TYR A 30 10.92 3.14 -14.51
CA TYR A 30 10.30 2.43 -15.59
C TYR A 30 11.33 1.58 -16.34
N ASP A 31 11.01 0.30 -16.49
CA ASP A 31 11.73 -0.65 -17.36
C ASP A 31 10.72 -1.34 -18.30
N PRO A 32 10.98 -1.35 -19.63
CA PRO A 32 10.08 -1.96 -20.60
C PRO A 32 9.91 -3.47 -20.42
N GLY A 33 10.95 -4.18 -19.99
CA GLY A 33 10.90 -5.62 -19.72
C GLY A 33 10.01 -5.93 -18.53
N GLU A 34 10.15 -5.17 -17.43
CA GLU A 34 9.29 -5.28 -16.26
C GLU A 34 7.84 -4.90 -16.57
N ALA A 35 7.64 -3.88 -17.41
CA ALA A 35 6.29 -3.47 -17.80
C ALA A 35 5.58 -4.53 -18.65
N ALA A 36 6.30 -5.30 -19.44
CA ALA A 36 5.79 -6.39 -20.28
C ALA A 36 5.64 -7.73 -19.53
N LYS A 37 6.32 -7.88 -18.39
CA LYS A 37 6.30 -9.12 -17.60
C LYS A 37 4.94 -9.31 -16.94
N ALA A 38 4.41 -10.54 -16.96
CA ALA A 38 3.23 -10.89 -16.17
C ALA A 38 3.59 -10.88 -14.67
N LEU A 39 2.76 -10.22 -13.86
CA LEU A 39 2.89 -10.18 -12.41
C LEU A 39 1.65 -10.78 -11.74
N PRO A 40 1.79 -11.34 -10.53
CA PRO A 40 0.64 -11.75 -9.74
C PRO A 40 -0.40 -10.63 -9.61
N GLY A 41 -1.69 -10.94 -9.82
CA GLY A 41 -2.79 -9.99 -9.74
C GLY A 41 -3.06 -9.18 -11.03
N ASP A 42 -2.34 -9.43 -12.12
CA ASP A 42 -2.65 -8.83 -13.43
C ASP A 42 -4.02 -9.29 -13.97
N ASP A 43 -4.44 -10.49 -13.61
CA ASP A 43 -5.72 -11.12 -13.94
C ASP A 43 -6.91 -10.50 -13.19
N LEU A 44 -6.69 -9.85 -12.04
CA LEU A 44 -7.75 -9.19 -11.28
C LEU A 44 -8.32 -7.97 -12.02
N VAL A 45 -7.54 -7.34 -12.89
CA VAL A 45 -7.98 -6.24 -13.76
C VAL A 45 -7.49 -6.53 -15.18
N PRO A 46 -8.15 -7.47 -15.91
CA PRO A 46 -7.64 -7.98 -17.20
C PRO A 46 -7.64 -6.93 -18.31
N THR A 47 -8.57 -5.97 -18.27
CA THR A 47 -8.72 -4.90 -19.27
C THR A 47 -8.56 -3.52 -18.64
N PRO A 48 -7.35 -3.16 -18.14
CA PRO A 48 -7.13 -1.88 -17.50
C PRO A 48 -7.15 -0.74 -18.52
N LYS A 49 -7.67 0.42 -18.11
CA LYS A 49 -7.54 1.68 -18.85
C LYS A 49 -6.25 2.43 -18.51
N GLY A 50 -5.64 2.09 -17.39
CA GLY A 50 -4.36 2.64 -16.97
C GLY A 50 -3.49 1.58 -16.29
N ILE A 51 -2.18 1.57 -16.63
CA ILE A 51 -1.18 0.74 -15.97
C ILE A 51 0.00 1.63 -15.63
N ILE A 52 0.46 1.55 -14.39
CA ILE A 52 1.71 2.17 -13.93
C ILE A 52 2.57 1.03 -13.40
N THR A 53 3.73 0.81 -14.00
CA THR A 53 4.74 -0.13 -13.50
C THR A 53 6.01 0.63 -13.21
N ARG A 54 6.55 0.44 -12.01
CA ARG A 54 7.79 1.05 -11.55
C ARG A 54 8.61 0.04 -10.77
N GLY A 55 9.93 0.13 -10.89
CA GLY A 55 10.83 -0.72 -10.14
C GLY A 55 11.95 0.07 -9.50
N ILE A 56 12.43 -0.42 -8.35
CA ILE A 56 13.60 0.11 -7.66
C ILE A 56 14.46 -1.05 -7.16
N THR A 57 15.78 -0.90 -7.24
CA THR A 57 16.69 -1.85 -6.61
C THR A 57 16.95 -1.42 -5.17
N ILE A 58 16.87 -2.40 -4.26
CA ILE A 58 17.06 -2.24 -2.82
C ILE A 58 18.28 -3.08 -2.43
N ASP A 59 19.24 -2.47 -1.76
CA ASP A 59 20.46 -3.14 -1.28
C ASP A 59 20.16 -3.87 0.04
N ALA A 60 19.18 -4.76 -0.02
CA ALA A 60 18.74 -5.62 1.07
C ALA A 60 18.04 -6.85 0.47
N PRO A 61 18.10 -8.02 1.13
CA PRO A 61 17.43 -9.23 0.67
C PRO A 61 15.90 -9.13 0.84
N PRO A 62 15.10 -9.95 0.11
CA PRO A 62 13.65 -9.92 0.18
C PRO A 62 13.08 -10.05 1.59
N GLU A 63 13.73 -10.81 2.46
CA GLU A 63 13.35 -11.03 3.85
C GLU A 63 13.44 -9.76 4.70
N ALA A 64 14.32 -8.82 4.33
CA ALA A 64 14.40 -7.50 4.97
C ALA A 64 13.40 -6.49 4.40
N VAL A 65 12.92 -6.70 3.17
CA VAL A 65 11.91 -5.84 2.52
C VAL A 65 10.50 -6.24 2.92
N TRP A 66 10.21 -7.53 2.95
CA TRP A 66 8.88 -8.11 3.16
C TRP A 66 8.15 -7.60 4.41
N PRO A 67 8.76 -7.55 5.60
CA PRO A 67 8.10 -7.06 6.81
C PRO A 67 7.56 -5.62 6.68
N TRP A 68 8.23 -4.78 5.88
CA TRP A 68 7.78 -3.42 5.62
C TRP A 68 6.55 -3.37 4.71
N LEU A 69 6.43 -4.29 3.74
CA LEU A 69 5.23 -4.40 2.90
C LEU A 69 4.02 -4.87 3.70
N VAL A 70 4.21 -5.90 4.55
CA VAL A 70 3.13 -6.50 5.33
C VAL A 70 2.49 -5.52 6.29
N GLN A 71 3.27 -4.65 6.91
CA GLN A 71 2.76 -3.72 7.93
C GLN A 71 2.19 -2.40 7.38
N MET A 72 2.27 -2.14 6.05
CA MET A 72 1.74 -0.90 5.45
C MET A 72 0.26 -0.68 5.77
N GLY A 73 -0.20 0.54 5.57
CA GLY A 73 -1.60 0.93 5.63
C GLY A 73 -1.91 2.05 6.59
N TYR A 74 -3.05 2.68 6.35
CA TYR A 74 -3.64 3.70 7.21
C TYR A 74 -3.96 3.10 8.60
N GLY A 75 -3.65 3.79 9.70
CA GLY A 75 -3.82 3.26 11.07
C GLY A 75 -2.85 2.13 11.44
N ARG A 76 -1.94 1.77 10.55
CA ARG A 76 -0.88 0.77 10.74
C ARG A 76 0.49 1.46 10.70
N ALA A 77 1.43 0.92 9.92
CA ALA A 77 2.77 1.51 9.81
C ALA A 77 2.87 2.72 8.86
N GLY A 78 1.76 3.18 8.30
CA GLY A 78 1.74 4.20 7.26
C GLY A 78 2.14 3.67 5.89
N TRP A 79 2.22 4.58 4.91
CA TRP A 79 2.53 4.22 3.53
C TRP A 79 3.97 4.53 3.12
N TYR A 80 4.80 5.05 4.05
CA TYR A 80 6.19 5.46 3.83
C TYR A 80 6.37 6.53 2.75
N SER A 81 5.30 7.23 2.45
CA SER A 81 5.21 8.26 1.44
C SER A 81 5.29 9.67 2.06
N TYR A 82 4.29 10.50 1.85
CA TYR A 82 4.21 11.84 2.43
C TYR A 82 3.27 11.82 3.64
N ASP A 83 3.80 11.61 4.83
CA ASP A 83 3.04 11.42 6.08
C ASP A 83 1.94 12.48 6.31
N ARG A 84 2.18 13.73 5.88
CA ARG A 84 1.18 14.81 5.98
C ARG A 84 0.02 14.65 4.99
N MET A 85 0.23 13.95 3.89
CA MET A 85 -0.80 13.67 2.87
C MET A 85 -1.51 12.36 3.14
N ASP A 86 -0.78 11.40 3.75
CA ASP A 86 -1.31 10.10 4.16
C ASP A 86 -2.23 10.19 5.40
N MET A 87 -2.45 11.40 5.90
CA MET A 87 -3.37 11.75 7.01
C MET A 87 -3.11 11.06 8.35
N GLN A 88 -1.87 10.63 8.61
CA GLN A 88 -1.55 9.77 9.77
C GLN A 88 -0.34 10.21 10.52
N GLY A 89 -0.10 11.09 11.11
CA GLY A 89 0.90 11.35 12.16
C GLY A 89 2.34 10.86 11.97
N GLY A 90 2.66 10.10 10.97
CA GLY A 90 4.01 9.63 10.62
C GLY A 90 4.14 8.12 10.40
N SER A 91 4.88 7.74 9.37
CA SER A 91 5.16 6.35 9.07
C SER A 91 6.11 5.72 10.09
N ALA A 92 5.88 4.45 10.42
CA ALA A 92 6.70 3.69 11.35
C ALA A 92 8.18 3.67 10.94
N LYS A 93 9.06 3.74 11.94
CA LYS A 93 10.53 3.71 11.78
C LYS A 93 11.12 2.34 12.08
N THR A 94 10.30 1.43 12.62
CA THR A 94 10.68 0.06 13.01
C THR A 94 9.63 -0.93 12.57
N ILE A 95 9.98 -2.21 12.54
CA ILE A 95 9.03 -3.29 12.35
C ILE A 95 8.17 -3.42 13.60
N VAL A 96 6.85 -3.47 13.42
CA VAL A 96 5.86 -3.62 14.48
C VAL A 96 5.36 -5.06 14.49
N PRO A 97 5.69 -5.88 15.52
CA PRO A 97 5.35 -7.29 15.54
C PRO A 97 3.86 -7.58 15.37
N GLY A 98 2.99 -6.76 15.95
CA GLY A 98 1.53 -6.91 15.86
C GLY A 98 0.95 -6.74 14.45
N TRP A 99 1.71 -6.22 13.49
CA TRP A 99 1.28 -6.01 12.11
C TRP A 99 2.01 -6.91 11.10
N GLN A 100 2.67 -7.99 11.58
CA GLN A 100 3.38 -8.92 10.70
C GLN A 100 2.52 -10.08 10.21
N THR A 101 1.30 -10.20 10.69
CA THR A 101 0.31 -11.15 10.17
C THR A 101 -0.59 -10.46 9.16
N LEU A 102 -0.65 -10.99 7.95
CA LEU A 102 -1.51 -10.53 6.88
C LEU A 102 -2.01 -11.76 6.13
N ALA A 103 -3.32 -11.86 5.95
CA ALA A 103 -3.97 -12.98 5.28
C ALA A 103 -4.75 -12.51 4.03
N ILE A 104 -5.02 -13.45 3.13
CA ILE A 104 -5.94 -13.22 2.01
C ILE A 104 -7.33 -12.89 2.58
N GLY A 105 -7.94 -11.83 2.09
CA GLY A 105 -9.22 -11.32 2.58
C GLY A 105 -9.10 -10.18 3.59
N ASP A 106 -7.93 -9.99 4.22
CA ASP A 106 -7.71 -8.83 5.07
C ASP A 106 -7.84 -7.53 4.28
N VAL A 107 -8.19 -6.46 4.98
CA VAL A 107 -8.20 -5.11 4.40
C VAL A 107 -6.92 -4.39 4.78
N MET A 108 -6.19 -3.90 3.77
CA MET A 108 -5.10 -2.95 3.95
C MET A 108 -5.66 -1.53 3.79
N PRO A 109 -5.87 -0.78 4.90
CA PRO A 109 -6.61 0.46 4.87
C PRO A 109 -5.83 1.56 4.14
N VAL A 110 -6.51 2.35 3.30
CA VAL A 110 -5.98 3.58 2.70
C VAL A 110 -6.57 4.83 3.35
N SER A 111 -7.68 4.66 4.06
CA SER A 111 -8.40 5.69 4.80
C SER A 111 -9.14 5.06 5.98
N PRO A 112 -9.74 5.86 6.90
CA PRO A 112 -10.61 5.32 7.95
C PRO A 112 -11.78 4.50 7.41
N ASP A 113 -12.27 4.86 6.22
CA ASP A 113 -13.51 4.31 5.64
C ASP A 113 -13.28 3.04 4.83
N GLY A 114 -12.00 2.66 4.55
CA GLY A 114 -11.72 1.45 3.81
C GLY A 114 -10.35 1.41 3.15
N GLY A 115 -10.16 0.37 2.34
CA GLY A 115 -8.90 0.10 1.68
C GLY A 115 -9.00 -1.00 0.64
N PHE A 116 -7.85 -1.53 0.30
CA PHE A 116 -7.72 -2.65 -0.60
C PHE A 116 -7.85 -3.97 0.14
N VAL A 117 -8.54 -4.93 -0.45
CA VAL A 117 -8.56 -6.32 0.02
C VAL A 117 -7.30 -7.04 -0.45
N VAL A 118 -6.66 -7.76 0.43
CA VAL A 118 -5.49 -8.60 0.14
C VAL A 118 -5.93 -9.81 -0.68
N LYS A 119 -5.35 -10.01 -1.86
CA LYS A 119 -5.65 -11.13 -2.77
C LYS A 119 -4.52 -12.14 -2.91
N VAL A 120 -3.27 -11.71 -2.75
CA VAL A 120 -2.10 -12.59 -2.79
C VAL A 120 -1.16 -12.21 -1.65
N VAL A 121 -0.69 -13.22 -0.92
CA VAL A 121 0.36 -13.11 0.09
C VAL A 121 1.34 -14.24 -0.15
N GLU A 122 2.46 -13.94 -0.79
CA GLU A 122 3.59 -14.84 -1.00
C GLU A 122 4.80 -14.26 -0.26
N PRO A 123 5.13 -14.74 0.95
CA PRO A 123 6.20 -14.17 1.76
C PRO A 123 7.51 -14.05 1.01
N GLY A 124 8.10 -12.86 1.05
CA GLY A 124 9.35 -12.56 0.33
C GLY A 124 9.23 -12.49 -1.19
N ARG A 125 8.04 -12.67 -1.79
CA ARG A 125 7.85 -12.69 -3.24
C ARG A 125 6.80 -11.75 -3.77
N ALA A 126 5.58 -11.80 -3.25
CA ALA A 126 4.50 -10.97 -3.78
C ALA A 126 3.42 -10.64 -2.74
N LEU A 127 2.96 -9.40 -2.81
CA LEU A 127 1.76 -8.92 -2.14
C LEU A 127 0.87 -8.26 -3.18
N VAL A 128 -0.40 -8.70 -3.27
CA VAL A 128 -1.37 -8.12 -4.20
C VAL A 128 -2.60 -7.65 -3.45
N LEU A 129 -2.94 -6.41 -3.70
CA LEU A 129 -4.08 -5.70 -3.15
C LEU A 129 -5.08 -5.44 -4.26
N PHE A 130 -6.37 -5.50 -3.95
CA PHE A 130 -7.45 -5.29 -4.91
C PHE A 130 -8.59 -4.51 -4.29
N THR A 131 -9.22 -3.69 -5.09
CA THR A 131 -10.49 -3.03 -4.76
C THR A 131 -11.32 -2.86 -6.03
N ASP A 132 -12.63 -2.83 -5.88
CA ASP A 132 -13.60 -2.54 -6.91
C ASP A 132 -14.82 -1.82 -6.33
N THR A 133 -15.81 -1.55 -7.16
CA THR A 133 -17.04 -0.88 -6.75
C THR A 133 -17.72 -1.62 -5.60
N GLU A 134 -17.83 -2.96 -5.67
CA GLU A 134 -18.50 -3.78 -4.65
C GLU A 134 -17.73 -3.74 -3.31
N VAL A 135 -16.40 -3.85 -3.35
CA VAL A 135 -15.54 -3.74 -2.15
C VAL A 135 -15.73 -2.38 -1.50
N VAL A 136 -15.71 -1.29 -2.28
CA VAL A 136 -15.86 0.06 -1.74
C VAL A 136 -17.25 0.27 -1.13
N GLU A 137 -18.31 -0.16 -1.81
CA GLU A 137 -19.69 -0.05 -1.31
C GLU A 137 -19.89 -0.86 -0.02
N SER A 138 -19.35 -2.08 0.04
CA SER A 138 -19.44 -2.94 1.22
C SER A 138 -18.70 -2.35 2.43
N GLN A 139 -17.56 -1.69 2.20
CA GLN A 139 -16.80 -1.01 3.25
C GLN A 139 -17.49 0.27 3.70
N ALA A 140 -18.00 1.08 2.76
CA ALA A 140 -18.77 2.28 3.06
C ALA A 140 -20.03 1.98 3.88
N ALA A 141 -20.73 0.88 3.58
CA ALA A 141 -21.90 0.44 4.34
C ALA A 141 -21.56 0.09 5.80
N ARG A 142 -20.38 -0.49 6.05
CA ARG A 142 -19.90 -0.81 7.40
C ARG A 142 -19.40 0.42 8.17
N ALA A 143 -18.79 1.38 7.47
CA ALA A 143 -18.29 2.63 8.06
C ALA A 143 -19.43 3.57 8.48
N PHE A 144 -20.66 3.36 8.02
CA PHE A 144 -21.82 4.19 8.33
C PHE A 144 -22.48 3.90 9.69
N GLU A 145 -21.88 3.05 10.56
CA GLU A 145 -22.17 3.09 12.00
C GLU A 145 -21.70 4.47 12.50
N PRO A 146 -22.60 5.33 13.05
CA PRO A 146 -22.25 6.70 13.36
C PRO A 146 -21.30 6.78 14.55
N SER A 147 -20.01 6.74 14.31
CA SER A 147 -19.00 7.14 15.27
C SER A 147 -18.81 8.66 15.17
N SER A 148 -19.14 9.36 16.24
CA SER A 148 -19.28 10.82 16.33
C SER A 148 -17.97 11.63 16.25
N ASP A 149 -16.83 11.04 15.89
CA ASP A 149 -15.52 11.66 16.03
C ASP A 149 -14.71 11.79 14.72
N ILE A 150 -15.39 11.87 13.57
CA ILE A 150 -14.71 12.07 12.28
C ILE A 150 -14.40 13.56 12.09
N PRO A 151 -13.10 13.98 12.03
CA PRO A 151 -12.75 15.37 11.71
C PRO A 151 -13.32 15.79 10.35
N ALA A 152 -13.87 16.99 10.27
CA ALA A 152 -14.53 17.52 9.05
C ALA A 152 -13.68 17.46 7.76
N GLY A 153 -12.34 17.45 7.87
CA GLY A 153 -11.43 17.27 6.75
C GLY A 153 -11.42 15.83 6.16
N LEU A 154 -11.79 14.82 6.95
CA LEU A 154 -11.92 13.43 6.51
C LEU A 154 -13.26 13.14 5.84
N ALA A 155 -14.31 13.89 6.18
CA ALA A 155 -15.60 13.80 5.50
C ALA A 155 -15.48 14.12 4.00
N ALA A 156 -14.49 14.94 3.60
CA ALA A 156 -14.19 15.22 2.19
C ALA A 156 -13.63 13.99 1.43
N SER A 157 -12.90 13.09 2.11
CA SER A 157 -12.41 11.84 1.50
C SER A 157 -13.57 10.88 1.21
N GLY A 158 -14.57 10.79 2.10
CA GLY A 158 -15.80 10.03 1.85
C GLY A 158 -16.62 10.56 0.68
N THR A 159 -16.50 11.85 0.37
CA THR A 159 -17.17 12.46 -0.78
C THR A 159 -16.53 12.02 -2.10
N ILE A 160 -15.22 11.81 -2.14
CA ILE A 160 -14.52 11.30 -3.34
C ILE A 160 -14.88 9.81 -3.57
N LEU A 161 -14.99 9.01 -2.52
CA LEU A 161 -15.40 7.60 -2.60
C LEU A 161 -16.86 7.44 -3.06
N ARG A 162 -17.74 8.40 -2.80
CA ARG A 162 -19.12 8.41 -3.29
C ARG A 162 -19.26 8.72 -4.79
N GLN A 163 -18.18 9.12 -5.46
CA GLN A 163 -18.13 9.40 -6.91
C GLN A 163 -17.41 8.30 -7.68
N ILE A 164 -17.24 7.10 -7.08
CA ILE A 164 -16.63 5.97 -7.79
C ILE A 164 -17.59 5.52 -8.89
N PRO A 165 -17.10 5.41 -10.15
CA PRO A 165 -17.91 4.92 -11.25
C PRO A 165 -18.42 3.51 -11.01
N GLU A 166 -19.60 3.16 -11.54
CA GLU A 166 -20.22 1.84 -11.44
C GLU A 166 -19.33 0.67 -11.92
N ASP A 167 -18.37 0.94 -12.80
CA ASP A 167 -17.38 -0.05 -13.27
C ASP A 167 -15.97 0.42 -12.91
N PHE A 168 -15.67 0.40 -11.64
CA PHE A 168 -14.34 0.67 -11.10
C PHE A 168 -13.69 -0.62 -10.60
N ALA A 169 -12.43 -0.85 -10.96
CA ALA A 169 -11.58 -1.86 -10.33
C ALA A 169 -10.12 -1.41 -10.36
N ALA A 170 -9.39 -1.72 -9.29
CA ALA A 170 -7.97 -1.46 -9.21
C ALA A 170 -7.22 -2.61 -8.52
N SER A 171 -6.06 -2.98 -9.06
CA SER A 171 -5.11 -3.87 -8.40
C SER A 171 -3.79 -3.16 -8.17
N TRP A 172 -3.17 -3.47 -7.06
CA TRP A 172 -1.88 -2.92 -6.65
C TRP A 172 -0.96 -4.06 -6.23
N ALA A 173 -0.01 -4.38 -7.07
CA ALA A 173 0.92 -5.49 -6.88
C ALA A 173 2.31 -4.99 -6.50
N PHE A 174 2.91 -5.67 -5.53
CA PHE A 174 4.30 -5.53 -5.10
C PHE A 174 4.98 -6.88 -5.34
N ALA A 175 5.93 -6.94 -6.27
CA ALA A 175 6.72 -8.13 -6.55
C ALA A 175 8.16 -7.91 -6.11
N LEU A 176 8.73 -8.88 -5.41
CA LEU A 176 10.11 -8.90 -4.95
C LEU A 176 10.87 -9.96 -5.74
N GLU A 177 11.90 -9.54 -6.45
CA GLU A 177 12.79 -10.43 -7.20
C GLU A 177 14.19 -10.36 -6.58
N PRO A 178 14.70 -11.50 -6.08
CA PRO A 178 16.06 -11.53 -5.54
C PRO A 178 17.07 -11.27 -6.66
N LEU A 179 18.07 -10.46 -6.36
CA LEU A 179 19.20 -10.16 -7.22
C LEU A 179 20.50 -10.62 -6.56
N ASP A 180 21.53 -10.81 -7.39
CA ASP A 180 22.88 -11.13 -6.90
C ASP A 180 23.38 -10.11 -5.88
N GLY A 181 24.19 -10.60 -4.92
CA GLY A 181 24.75 -9.77 -3.85
C GLY A 181 23.76 -9.42 -2.75
N GLY A 182 22.72 -10.23 -2.53
CA GLY A 182 21.76 -10.02 -1.43
C GLY A 182 20.90 -8.78 -1.61
N ARG A 183 20.59 -8.43 -2.85
CA ARG A 183 19.76 -7.29 -3.22
C ARG A 183 18.38 -7.76 -3.68
N THR A 184 17.44 -6.83 -3.72
CA THR A 184 16.06 -7.08 -4.19
C THR A 184 15.68 -6.07 -5.27
N ARG A 185 15.06 -6.55 -6.33
CA ARG A 185 14.27 -5.72 -7.23
C ARG A 185 12.83 -5.68 -6.73
N LEU A 186 12.38 -4.54 -6.27
CA LEU A 186 10.97 -4.29 -5.96
C LEU A 186 10.32 -3.73 -7.23
N ILE A 187 9.31 -4.44 -7.73
CA ILE A 187 8.45 -3.99 -8.84
C ILE A 187 7.07 -3.70 -8.27
N GLU A 188 6.60 -2.51 -8.47
CA GLU A 188 5.28 -2.04 -8.08
C GLU A 188 4.44 -1.80 -9.32
N ARG A 189 3.26 -2.44 -9.39
CA ARG A 189 2.32 -2.27 -10.51
C ARG A 189 0.94 -1.90 -10.00
N PHE A 190 0.44 -0.79 -10.49
CA PHE A 190 -0.93 -0.35 -10.28
C PHE A 190 -1.70 -0.46 -11.59
N ARG A 191 -2.82 -1.17 -11.59
CA ARG A 191 -3.73 -1.32 -12.73
C ARG A 191 -5.09 -0.77 -12.34
N ILE A 192 -5.71 -0.02 -13.23
CA ILE A 192 -7.01 0.60 -12.98
C ILE A 192 -7.93 0.42 -14.18
N ARG A 193 -9.16 0.00 -13.92
CA ARG A 193 -10.30 0.09 -14.81
C ARG A 193 -11.28 1.10 -14.23
N VAL A 194 -11.74 1.99 -15.08
CA VAL A 194 -12.77 2.96 -14.74
C VAL A 194 -13.76 2.93 -15.88
N GLY A 195 -15.04 2.71 -15.62
CA GLY A 195 -16.11 2.68 -16.61
C GLY A 195 -16.18 3.97 -17.43
N SER A 196 -17.31 4.31 -17.94
CA SER A 196 -17.55 5.53 -18.75
C SER A 196 -17.43 6.80 -17.89
N ALA A 197 -16.27 6.97 -17.24
CA ALA A 197 -15.90 8.21 -16.58
C ALA A 197 -15.87 9.32 -17.63
N GLY A 198 -16.83 10.20 -17.55
CA GLY A 198 -17.10 11.23 -18.54
C GLY A 198 -15.91 12.15 -18.85
N ALA A 199 -16.13 13.18 -19.63
CA ALA A 199 -15.13 14.17 -20.06
C ALA A 199 -14.26 14.70 -18.91
N THR A 200 -14.79 14.76 -17.69
CA THR A 200 -14.09 15.17 -16.47
C THR A 200 -12.87 14.30 -16.18
N PHE A 201 -12.96 12.97 -16.31
CA PHE A 201 -11.82 12.08 -16.03
C PHE A 201 -10.71 12.20 -17.08
N ARG A 202 -11.04 12.58 -18.33
CA ARG A 202 -10.01 12.84 -19.35
C ARG A 202 -9.15 14.05 -19.01
N VAL A 203 -9.74 15.05 -18.36
CA VAL A 203 -9.04 16.28 -17.96
C VAL A 203 -8.32 16.09 -16.63
N VAL A 204 -8.98 15.49 -15.63
CA VAL A 204 -8.46 15.35 -14.26
C VAL A 204 -7.57 14.12 -14.11
N GLY A 205 -7.81 13.06 -14.90
CA GLY A 205 -7.08 11.79 -14.81
C GLY A 205 -5.55 11.90 -14.87
N PRO A 206 -4.97 12.71 -15.78
CA PRO A 206 -3.52 12.91 -15.80
C PRO A 206 -2.95 13.53 -14.53
N PHE A 207 -3.68 14.43 -13.87
CA PHE A 207 -3.27 15.04 -12.60
C PHE A 207 -3.36 14.04 -11.45
N ILE A 208 -4.43 13.22 -11.42
CA ILE A 208 -4.56 12.13 -10.46
C ILE A 208 -3.41 11.12 -10.67
N GLY A 209 -3.14 10.73 -11.92
CA GLY A 209 -2.05 9.81 -12.26
C GLY A 209 -0.68 10.35 -11.86
N PHE A 210 -0.44 11.65 -12.00
CA PHE A 210 0.78 12.29 -11.52
C PHE A 210 0.87 12.26 -9.99
N GLY A 211 -0.22 12.55 -9.28
CA GLY A 211 -0.27 12.49 -7.81
C GLY A 211 0.01 11.07 -7.30
N VAL A 212 -0.64 10.07 -7.88
CA VAL A 212 -0.38 8.65 -7.58
C VAL A 212 1.08 8.29 -7.80
N PHE A 213 1.66 8.69 -8.94
CA PHE A 213 3.07 8.46 -9.22
C PHE A 213 4.00 9.08 -8.16
N VAL A 214 3.76 10.33 -7.76
CA VAL A 214 4.58 11.02 -6.76
C VAL A 214 4.53 10.29 -5.42
N MET A 215 3.36 9.79 -5.03
CA MET A 215 3.19 8.99 -3.81
C MET A 215 3.90 7.63 -3.92
N MET A 216 3.71 6.90 -5.01
CA MET A 216 4.40 5.62 -5.27
C MET A 216 5.93 5.79 -5.25
N GLN A 217 6.44 6.79 -5.96
CA GLN A 217 7.88 7.09 -5.99
C GLN A 217 8.43 7.32 -4.57
N ARG A 218 7.74 8.11 -3.76
CA ARG A 218 8.16 8.39 -2.39
C ARG A 218 8.07 7.16 -1.51
N GLN A 219 7.01 6.36 -1.66
CA GLN A 219 6.81 5.09 -0.97
C GLN A 219 7.95 4.10 -1.25
N MET A 220 8.28 3.86 -2.53
CA MET A 220 9.36 2.96 -2.92
C MET A 220 10.71 3.41 -2.34
N VAL A 221 11.01 4.70 -2.38
CA VAL A 221 12.22 5.28 -1.75
C VAL A 221 12.18 5.11 -0.24
N GLY A 222 11.03 5.29 0.38
CA GLY A 222 10.81 5.10 1.82
C GLY A 222 10.99 3.64 2.25
N LEU A 223 10.47 2.70 1.47
CA LEU A 223 10.66 1.25 1.65
C LEU A 223 12.13 0.87 1.54
N ARG A 224 12.83 1.33 0.47
CA ARG A 224 14.25 1.09 0.29
C ARG A 224 15.07 1.53 1.50
N ALA A 225 14.87 2.76 1.96
CA ALA A 225 15.62 3.30 3.09
C ALA A 225 15.44 2.47 4.37
N ARG A 226 14.22 2.00 4.63
CA ARG A 226 13.89 1.19 5.81
C ARG A 226 14.44 -0.23 5.72
N ALA A 227 14.30 -0.87 4.56
CA ALA A 227 14.78 -2.23 4.34
C ALA A 227 16.30 -2.33 4.44
N VAL A 228 17.03 -1.35 3.88
CA VAL A 228 18.50 -1.29 4.00
C VAL A 228 18.92 -1.13 5.46
N LEU A 229 18.27 -0.27 6.23
CA LEU A 229 18.55 -0.11 7.66
C LEU A 229 18.27 -1.40 8.44
N THR A 230 17.20 -2.12 8.09
CA THR A 230 16.86 -3.41 8.72
C THR A 230 17.91 -4.49 8.42
N ALA A 231 18.41 -4.53 7.18
CA ALA A 231 19.41 -5.50 6.76
C ALA A 231 20.79 -5.30 7.43
N VAL A 232 21.12 -4.05 7.77
CA VAL A 232 22.39 -3.70 8.44
C VAL A 232 22.29 -3.78 9.97
N ALA A 233 21.08 -3.68 10.53
CA ALA A 233 20.89 -3.78 11.97
C ALA A 233 21.26 -5.19 12.46
N PRO A 234 22.03 -5.34 13.55
CA PRO A 234 22.25 -6.63 14.15
C PRO A 234 20.91 -7.28 14.50
N PRO A 235 20.78 -8.62 14.39
CA PRO A 235 19.53 -9.28 14.74
C PRO A 235 19.14 -8.88 16.16
N VAL A 236 17.92 -8.39 16.33
CA VAL A 236 17.36 -8.09 17.66
C VAL A 236 17.42 -9.40 18.43
N PRO A 237 18.15 -9.47 19.57
CA PRO A 237 18.18 -10.68 20.36
C PRO A 237 16.75 -11.09 20.66
N ALA A 238 16.45 -12.39 20.46
CA ALA A 238 15.15 -12.93 20.81
C ALA A 238 14.81 -12.47 22.23
N PRO A 239 13.56 -12.04 22.51
CA PRO A 239 13.19 -11.66 23.87
C PRO A 239 13.58 -12.81 24.78
N ILE A 240 14.43 -12.53 25.78
CA ILE A 240 14.73 -13.48 26.82
C ILE A 240 13.39 -13.76 27.48
N VAL A 241 12.81 -14.91 27.18
CA VAL A 241 11.65 -15.42 27.89
C VAL A 241 12.20 -15.76 29.28
N THR A 242 12.24 -14.76 30.13
CA THR A 242 12.44 -15.00 31.56
C THR A 242 11.19 -15.79 31.97
N GLU A 243 11.39 -17.05 32.32
CA GLU A 243 10.38 -17.88 32.96
C GLU A 243 9.98 -17.21 34.27
N SER A 244 9.11 -16.19 34.18
CA SER A 244 8.59 -15.49 35.32
C SER A 244 7.46 -16.31 35.91
N HIS A 245 7.78 -16.99 37.00
CA HIS A 245 6.87 -17.31 38.08
C HIS A 245 5.54 -17.95 37.66
N ARG A 246 5.56 -19.26 37.50
CA ARG A 246 4.35 -20.07 37.67
C ARG A 246 3.82 -19.82 39.11
N PRO A 247 2.65 -19.21 39.28
CA PRO A 247 2.05 -19.10 40.61
C PRO A 247 1.81 -20.52 41.12
N LYS A 248 2.33 -20.81 42.30
CA LYS A 248 2.09 -22.09 43.01
C LYS A 248 0.58 -22.25 43.14
N SER A 249 -0.01 -23.22 42.44
CA SER A 249 -1.39 -23.62 42.60
C SER A 249 -1.60 -24.11 44.01
N ASN A 250 -2.23 -23.32 44.89
CA ASN A 250 -2.82 -23.82 46.09
C ASN A 250 -3.90 -24.84 45.72
N GLY A 251 -3.63 -26.09 46.08
CA GLY A 251 -4.51 -27.19 45.79
C GLY A 251 -5.94 -26.96 46.37
N ARG A 252 -6.85 -26.89 45.44
CA ARG A 252 -8.25 -27.22 45.69
C ARG A 252 -8.72 -28.00 44.47
N ALA A 253 -8.86 -29.31 44.64
CA ALA A 253 -9.45 -30.20 43.67
C ALA A 253 -10.91 -29.77 43.46
N ILE A 254 -11.22 -29.49 42.20
CA ILE A 254 -12.63 -29.36 41.76
C ILE A 254 -12.95 -30.66 41.03
N GLU A 255 -13.87 -31.45 41.58
CA GLU A 255 -14.41 -32.66 40.95
C GLU A 255 -15.07 -32.32 39.62
N PRO A 256 -14.92 -33.18 38.61
CA PRO A 256 -15.59 -32.98 37.32
C PRO A 256 -17.08 -33.39 37.45
N ALA A 257 -17.97 -32.46 37.15
CA ALA A 257 -19.40 -32.70 37.00
C ALA A 257 -19.67 -33.71 35.85
N ALA A 258 -20.41 -34.74 36.20
CA ALA A 258 -20.84 -35.79 35.24
C ALA A 258 -21.73 -35.18 34.16
N GLN A 259 -21.33 -35.36 32.87
CA GLN A 259 -22.19 -35.11 31.72
C GLN A 259 -23.14 -36.32 31.53
N THR A 260 -24.43 -36.07 31.75
CA THR A 260 -25.49 -37.03 31.39
C THR A 260 -25.72 -37.00 29.89
N VAL A 261 -25.41 -38.10 29.20
CA VAL A 261 -25.75 -38.31 27.80
C VAL A 261 -27.24 -38.75 27.75
N VAL A 262 -28.08 -37.90 27.16
CA VAL A 262 -29.45 -38.31 26.78
C VAL A 262 -29.40 -38.84 25.38
N VAL A 263 -29.63 -40.16 25.24
CA VAL A 263 -29.90 -40.84 23.95
C VAL A 263 -31.40 -40.73 23.72
N ALA A 264 -31.81 -40.03 22.64
CA ALA A 264 -33.16 -40.04 22.14
C ALA A 264 -33.27 -41.14 21.07
N GLY A 265 -34.27 -42.01 21.27
CA GLY A 265 -34.70 -43.04 20.33
C GLY A 265 -35.56 -42.53 19.17
#